data_ec9cf15d67109c809607f65bf3227d0c
#
_entry.id   ec9cf15d67109c809607f65bf3227d0c
#
_cell.length_a   1.000
_cell.length_b   1.000
_cell.length_c   1.000
_cell.angle_alpha   90.00
_cell.angle_beta   90.00
_cell.angle_gamma   90.00
#
_symmetry.space_group_name_H-M   'P 1'
#
loop_
_entity.id
_entity.type
_entity.pdbx_description
1 polymer ?
#
loop_
_entity_poly.entity_id
_entity_poly.type
_entity_poly.pdbx_seq_one_letter_code
_entity_poly.pdbx_strand_id
1 'polypeptide(L)'
;KYILACSSLSQIGFILVGVAMLTLLGEHNALAAHGTVLYMLNHSLVKLTLFLFAGVVYYNTHQLDLNRIRGFGRGKPLLHGLFLCGACSLAGIPGFLGYISKTLVHEAVVELAVETGSSAITAVEWLFLLSGGLTVAYLTKIYVAVFWQKAPLDAHTASRRWGTPLSVAALMLAAI
;
A
#
# COMPACT_ATOMS: atom_id res chain seq x y z
N LYS A 1 -6.49 8.62 -8.64
CA LYS A 1 -7.09 7.31 -8.99
C LYS A 1 -6.07 6.41 -9.68
N TYR A 2 -5.44 6.84 -10.76
CA TYR A 2 -4.46 6.04 -11.51
C TYR A 2 -3.29 5.55 -10.65
N ILE A 3 -2.73 6.38 -9.77
CA ILE A 3 -1.61 5.99 -8.89
C ILE A 3 -1.99 4.78 -8.02
N LEU A 4 -3.18 4.79 -7.41
CA LEU A 4 -3.65 3.67 -6.59
C LEU A 4 -3.94 2.41 -7.43
N ALA A 5 -4.46 2.56 -8.65
CA ALA A 5 -4.69 1.44 -9.55
C ALA A 5 -3.36 0.81 -10.02
N CYS A 6 -2.40 1.61 -10.49
CA CYS A 6 -1.08 1.13 -10.87
C CYS A 6 -0.34 0.49 -9.69
N SER A 7 -0.52 1.04 -8.47
CA SER A 7 0.07 0.42 -7.29
C SER A 7 -0.55 -0.94 -6.94
N SER A 8 -1.82 -1.19 -7.30
CA SER A 8 -2.39 -2.53 -7.16
C SER A 8 -1.69 -3.54 -8.07
N LEU A 9 -1.40 -3.15 -9.31
CA LEU A 9 -0.69 -4.00 -10.26
C LEU A 9 0.72 -4.36 -9.74
N SER A 10 1.45 -3.37 -9.21
CA SER A 10 2.77 -3.61 -8.60
C SER A 10 2.69 -4.56 -7.39
N GLN A 11 1.70 -4.40 -6.53
CA GLN A 11 1.54 -5.28 -5.35
C GLN A 11 1.13 -6.71 -5.74
N ILE A 12 0.36 -6.89 -6.82
CA ILE A 12 0.09 -8.22 -7.38
C ILE A 12 1.39 -8.87 -7.87
N GLY A 13 2.32 -8.08 -8.41
CA GLY A 13 3.65 -8.57 -8.76
C GLY A 13 4.40 -9.19 -7.57
N PHE A 14 4.34 -8.58 -6.38
CA PHE A 14 4.92 -9.18 -5.16
C PHE A 14 4.24 -10.50 -4.78
N ILE A 15 2.92 -10.60 -4.93
CA ILE A 15 2.17 -11.84 -4.67
C ILE A 15 2.61 -12.93 -5.65
N LEU A 16 2.78 -12.59 -6.93
CA LEU A 16 3.23 -13.54 -7.95
C LEU A 16 4.67 -14.03 -7.68
N VAL A 17 5.55 -13.15 -7.20
CA VAL A 17 6.89 -13.57 -6.75
C VAL A 17 6.77 -14.57 -5.60
N GLY A 18 5.93 -14.29 -4.59
CA GLY A 18 5.68 -15.22 -3.48
C GLY A 18 5.14 -16.58 -3.97
N VAL A 19 4.19 -16.58 -4.91
CA VAL A 19 3.66 -17.81 -5.51
C VAL A 19 4.73 -18.57 -6.29
N ALA A 20 5.60 -17.87 -7.01
CA ALA A 20 6.73 -18.51 -7.70
C ALA A 20 7.70 -19.19 -6.71
N MET A 21 7.96 -18.56 -5.55
CA MET A 21 8.80 -19.16 -4.52
C MET A 21 8.17 -20.44 -3.95
N LEU A 22 6.84 -20.52 -3.85
CA LEU A 22 6.15 -21.75 -3.42
C LEU A 22 6.49 -22.98 -4.29
N THR A 23 6.63 -22.75 -5.58
CA THR A 23 6.90 -23.84 -6.53
C THR A 23 8.39 -24.16 -6.66
N LEU A 24 9.26 -23.18 -6.46
CA LEU A 24 10.70 -23.30 -6.66
C LEU A 24 11.43 -23.86 -5.42
N LEU A 25 10.94 -23.54 -4.19
CA LEU A 25 11.52 -24.04 -2.94
C LEU A 25 11.07 -25.46 -2.56
N GLY A 26 10.12 -26.05 -3.27
CA GLY A 26 9.67 -27.44 -3.05
C GLY A 26 9.22 -27.68 -1.61
N GLU A 27 9.90 -28.54 -0.86
CA GLU A 27 9.57 -28.90 0.53
C GLU A 27 9.88 -27.78 1.54
N HIS A 28 10.78 -26.84 1.21
CA HIS A 28 11.21 -25.71 2.05
C HIS A 28 10.36 -24.45 1.84
N ASN A 29 9.13 -24.58 1.37
CA ASN A 29 8.30 -23.46 0.95
C ASN A 29 7.48 -22.79 2.08
N ALA A 30 7.67 -23.15 3.34
CA ALA A 30 6.85 -22.66 4.46
C ALA A 30 6.88 -21.13 4.60
N LEU A 31 8.04 -20.49 4.48
CA LEU A 31 8.17 -19.03 4.52
C LEU A 31 7.43 -18.37 3.36
N ALA A 32 7.59 -18.89 2.16
CA ALA A 32 6.89 -18.41 0.97
C ALA A 32 5.37 -18.55 1.11
N ALA A 33 4.88 -19.66 1.66
CA ALA A 33 3.46 -19.93 1.86
C ALA A 33 2.84 -18.91 2.83
N HIS A 34 3.40 -18.82 4.03
CA HIS A 34 2.91 -17.89 5.06
C HIS A 34 3.01 -16.44 4.60
N GLY A 35 4.17 -16.05 4.04
CA GLY A 35 4.40 -14.71 3.54
C GLY A 35 3.41 -14.32 2.44
N THR A 36 3.17 -15.20 1.47
CA THR A 36 2.25 -14.92 0.35
C THR A 36 0.81 -14.78 0.82
N VAL A 37 0.31 -15.68 1.67
CA VAL A 37 -1.06 -15.61 2.21
C VAL A 37 -1.26 -14.35 3.04
N LEU A 38 -0.34 -14.05 3.96
CA LEU A 38 -0.38 -12.82 4.76
C LEU A 38 -0.33 -11.58 3.88
N TYR A 39 0.48 -11.62 2.80
CA TYR A 39 0.58 -10.50 1.88
C TYR A 39 -0.71 -10.27 1.11
N MET A 40 -1.39 -11.34 0.65
CA MET A 40 -2.70 -11.25 -0.02
C MET A 40 -3.74 -10.61 0.90
N LEU A 41 -3.82 -11.06 2.16
CA LEU A 41 -4.75 -10.52 3.15
C LEU A 41 -4.46 -9.04 3.44
N ASN A 42 -3.20 -8.71 3.77
CA ASN A 42 -2.80 -7.33 4.01
C ASN A 42 -3.07 -6.42 2.81
N HIS A 43 -2.71 -6.87 1.60
CA HIS A 43 -2.95 -6.11 0.38
C HIS A 43 -4.44 -5.82 0.18
N SER A 44 -5.31 -6.80 0.37
CA SER A 44 -6.76 -6.64 0.20
C SER A 44 -7.33 -5.60 1.16
N LEU A 45 -6.98 -5.69 2.45
CA LEU A 45 -7.47 -4.77 3.49
C LEU A 45 -6.95 -3.36 3.30
N VAL A 46 -5.63 -3.22 3.07
CA VAL A 46 -5.00 -1.91 2.89
C VAL A 46 -5.49 -1.22 1.61
N LYS A 47 -5.66 -1.97 0.53
CA LYS A 47 -6.19 -1.41 -0.72
C LYS A 47 -7.62 -0.95 -0.57
N LEU A 48 -8.45 -1.74 0.08
CA LEU A 48 -9.82 -1.32 0.37
C LEU A 48 -9.83 0.00 1.16
N THR A 49 -9.00 0.10 2.20
CA THR A 49 -8.87 1.33 3.01
C THR A 49 -8.43 2.54 2.16
N LEU A 50 -7.42 2.38 1.32
CA LEU A 50 -6.94 3.48 0.46
C LEU A 50 -7.94 3.87 -0.63
N PHE A 51 -8.71 2.91 -1.17
CA PHE A 51 -9.78 3.23 -2.12
C PHE A 51 -10.98 3.88 -1.45
N LEU A 52 -11.34 3.50 -0.23
CA LEU A 52 -12.36 4.19 0.57
C LEU A 52 -11.92 5.61 0.91
N PHE A 53 -10.64 5.82 1.26
CA PHE A 53 -10.07 7.15 1.40
C PHE A 53 -10.26 7.99 0.13
N ALA A 54 -9.91 7.44 -1.05
CA ALA A 54 -10.11 8.12 -2.33
C ALA A 54 -11.61 8.38 -2.60
N GLY A 55 -12.49 7.49 -2.18
CA GLY A 55 -13.94 7.65 -2.23
C GLY A 55 -14.43 8.83 -1.38
N VAL A 56 -13.93 8.96 -0.16
CA VAL A 56 -14.22 10.10 0.73
C VAL A 56 -13.78 11.42 0.10
N VAL A 57 -12.56 11.44 -0.47
CA VAL A 57 -12.05 12.62 -1.17
C VAL A 57 -12.97 12.97 -2.34
N TYR A 58 -13.31 11.99 -3.17
CA TYR A 58 -14.19 12.20 -4.33
C TYR A 58 -15.59 12.64 -3.94
N TYR A 59 -16.19 12.04 -2.91
CA TYR A 59 -17.52 12.40 -2.44
C TYR A 59 -17.62 13.88 -2.01
N ASN A 60 -16.54 14.42 -1.44
CA ASN A 60 -16.51 15.80 -0.97
C ASN A 60 -16.07 16.82 -2.01
N THR A 61 -15.19 16.40 -2.96
CA THR A 61 -14.58 17.34 -3.92
C THR A 61 -15.05 17.16 -5.36
N HIS A 62 -15.68 16.01 -5.66
CA HIS A 62 -15.98 15.55 -7.02
C HIS A 62 -14.75 15.54 -7.96
N GLN A 63 -13.54 15.52 -7.36
CA GLN A 63 -12.27 15.54 -8.05
C GLN A 63 -11.38 14.41 -7.55
N LEU A 64 -10.56 13.84 -8.45
CA LEU A 64 -9.54 12.83 -8.14
C LEU A 64 -8.17 13.20 -8.71
N ASP A 65 -8.04 14.37 -9.31
CA ASP A 65 -6.76 14.91 -9.73
C ASP A 65 -6.00 15.41 -8.49
N LEU A 66 -4.79 14.88 -8.32
CA LEU A 66 -3.95 15.20 -7.16
C LEU A 66 -3.67 16.70 -7.04
N ASN A 67 -3.57 17.40 -8.17
CA ASN A 67 -3.34 18.85 -8.19
C ASN A 67 -4.53 19.64 -7.66
N ARG A 68 -5.75 19.14 -7.87
CA ARG A 68 -7.00 19.83 -7.44
C ARG A 68 -7.40 19.49 -6.01
N ILE A 69 -6.97 18.34 -5.48
CA ILE A 69 -7.29 17.89 -4.11
C ILE A 69 -6.21 18.26 -3.09
N ARG A 70 -5.22 19.07 -3.47
CA ARG A 70 -4.15 19.54 -2.55
C ARG A 70 -4.75 20.15 -1.30
N GLY A 71 -4.20 19.78 -0.14
CA GLY A 71 -4.60 20.34 1.13
C GLY A 71 -6.00 19.93 1.64
N PHE A 72 -6.71 19.06 0.92
CA PHE A 72 -8.06 18.60 1.32
C PHE A 72 -8.07 17.95 2.71
N GLY A 73 -7.01 17.24 3.07
CA GLY A 73 -6.87 16.54 4.35
C GLY A 73 -6.49 17.44 5.53
N ARG A 74 -6.14 18.71 5.29
CA ARG A 74 -5.73 19.64 6.36
C ARG A 74 -6.88 19.84 7.36
N GLY A 75 -6.54 19.71 8.66
CA GLY A 75 -7.55 19.83 9.73
C GLY A 75 -8.50 18.64 9.86
N LYS A 76 -8.22 17.51 9.23
CA LYS A 76 -8.99 16.27 9.32
C LYS A 76 -8.15 15.15 9.93
N PRO A 77 -7.92 15.13 11.26
CA PRO A 77 -6.97 14.22 11.90
C PRO A 77 -7.33 12.74 11.72
N LEU A 78 -8.62 12.40 11.72
CA LEU A 78 -9.07 11.04 11.49
C LEU A 78 -8.71 10.55 10.07
N LEU A 79 -8.97 11.38 9.06
CA LEU A 79 -8.62 11.05 7.67
C LEU A 79 -7.10 10.90 7.48
N HIS A 80 -6.34 11.72 8.18
CA HIS A 80 -4.88 11.67 8.22
C HIS A 80 -4.40 10.34 8.82
N GLY A 81 -4.89 9.97 10.01
CA GLY A 81 -4.55 8.71 10.66
C GLY A 81 -4.89 7.49 9.82
N LEU A 82 -6.09 7.48 9.22
CA LEU A 82 -6.56 6.41 8.33
C LEU A 82 -5.62 6.20 7.13
N PHE A 83 -5.29 7.30 6.44
CA PHE A 83 -4.37 7.22 5.31
C PHE A 83 -2.98 6.77 5.74
N LEU A 84 -2.47 7.30 6.85
CA LEU A 84 -1.13 6.99 7.34
C LEU A 84 -1.00 5.52 7.72
N CYS A 85 -1.96 4.95 8.45
CA CYS A 85 -1.97 3.52 8.80
C CYS A 85 -1.95 2.64 7.54
N GLY A 86 -2.84 2.89 6.58
CA GLY A 86 -2.86 2.13 5.33
C GLY A 86 -1.58 2.31 4.51
N ALA A 87 -1.02 3.53 4.45
CA ALA A 87 0.22 3.81 3.75
C ALA A 87 1.42 3.14 4.41
N CYS A 88 1.53 3.17 5.74
CA CYS A 88 2.61 2.52 6.50
C CYS A 88 2.57 0.99 6.33
N SER A 89 1.37 0.40 6.40
CA SER A 89 1.20 -1.04 6.17
C SER A 89 1.59 -1.43 4.74
N LEU A 90 1.13 -0.68 3.72
CA LEU A 90 1.48 -0.96 2.33
C LEU A 90 2.97 -0.73 2.03
N ALA A 91 3.57 0.28 2.64
CA ALA A 91 5.00 0.56 2.54
C ALA A 91 5.85 -0.56 3.16
N GLY A 92 5.32 -1.29 4.14
CA GLY A 92 6.05 -2.30 4.90
C GLY A 92 6.88 -1.67 6.01
N ILE A 93 6.31 -0.72 6.76
CA ILE A 93 6.97 -0.13 7.93
C ILE A 93 6.85 -1.10 9.12
N PRO A 94 7.92 -1.28 9.92
CA PRO A 94 7.87 -2.13 11.11
C PRO A 94 6.72 -1.76 12.05
N GLY A 95 6.05 -2.78 12.59
CA GLY A 95 4.86 -2.61 13.43
C GLY A 95 3.53 -2.83 12.71
N PHE A 96 3.55 -3.01 11.39
CA PHE A 96 2.37 -3.32 10.58
C PHE A 96 2.48 -4.69 9.93
N LEU A 97 1.33 -5.31 9.64
CA LEU A 97 1.25 -6.63 8.99
C LEU A 97 1.97 -6.66 7.63
N GLY A 98 1.97 -5.53 6.91
CA GLY A 98 2.68 -5.38 5.65
C GLY A 98 4.19 -5.55 5.74
N TYR A 99 4.81 -5.21 6.86
CA TYR A 99 6.22 -5.48 7.11
C TYR A 99 6.47 -6.98 7.22
N ILE A 100 5.72 -7.67 8.08
CA ILE A 100 5.90 -9.11 8.32
C ILE A 100 5.74 -9.89 7.03
N SER A 101 4.67 -9.63 6.27
CA SER A 101 4.39 -10.36 5.03
C SER A 101 5.44 -10.10 3.94
N LYS A 102 5.92 -8.86 3.80
CA LYS A 102 7.00 -8.53 2.86
C LYS A 102 8.32 -9.17 3.23
N THR A 103 8.67 -9.15 4.51
CA THR A 103 9.92 -9.76 4.99
C THR A 103 9.91 -11.26 4.74
N LEU A 104 8.82 -11.97 5.04
CA LEU A 104 8.72 -13.41 4.76
C LEU A 104 8.86 -13.75 3.28
N VAL A 105 8.22 -12.98 2.40
CA VAL A 105 8.37 -13.19 0.94
C VAL A 105 9.80 -12.87 0.49
N HIS A 106 10.41 -11.80 1.02
CA HIS A 106 11.79 -11.44 0.70
C HIS A 106 12.79 -12.52 1.17
N GLU A 107 12.63 -13.03 2.39
CA GLU A 107 13.46 -14.11 2.92
C GLU A 107 13.37 -15.37 2.06
N ALA A 108 12.19 -15.72 1.58
CA ALA A 108 12.01 -16.84 0.65
C ALA A 108 12.76 -16.62 -0.69
N VAL A 109 12.79 -15.39 -1.20
CA VAL A 109 13.58 -15.06 -2.41
C VAL A 109 15.07 -15.17 -2.14
N VAL A 110 15.54 -14.68 -0.98
CA VAL A 110 16.96 -14.78 -0.59
C VAL A 110 17.38 -16.24 -0.38
N GLU A 111 16.55 -17.04 0.29
CA GLU A 111 16.79 -18.47 0.48
C GLU A 111 17.01 -19.18 -0.85
N LEU A 112 16.11 -18.98 -1.82
CA LEU A 112 16.25 -19.55 -3.16
C LEU A 112 17.48 -19.00 -3.90
N ALA A 113 17.82 -17.73 -3.73
CA ALA A 113 19.01 -17.14 -4.34
C ALA A 113 20.30 -17.79 -3.83
N VAL A 114 20.36 -18.10 -2.52
CA VAL A 114 21.51 -18.78 -1.88
C VAL A 114 21.60 -20.24 -2.32
N GLU A 115 20.47 -20.96 -2.34
CA GLU A 115 20.44 -22.38 -2.74
C GLU A 115 20.83 -22.59 -4.19
N THR A 116 20.35 -21.74 -5.09
CA THR A 116 20.57 -21.91 -6.54
C THR A 116 21.83 -21.22 -7.05
N GLY A 117 22.37 -20.24 -6.33
CA GLY A 117 23.47 -19.40 -6.80
C GLY A 117 23.13 -18.61 -8.09
N SER A 118 21.83 -18.49 -8.42
CA SER A 118 21.36 -17.93 -9.69
C SER A 118 21.35 -16.40 -9.68
N SER A 119 22.09 -15.80 -10.62
CA SER A 119 22.07 -14.35 -10.82
C SER A 119 20.68 -13.81 -11.20
N ALA A 120 19.83 -14.62 -11.82
CA ALA A 120 18.46 -14.25 -12.14
C ALA A 120 17.60 -14.05 -10.87
N ILE A 121 17.73 -14.93 -9.87
CA ILE A 121 17.01 -14.80 -8.60
C ILE A 121 17.51 -13.57 -7.82
N THR A 122 18.82 -13.34 -7.81
CA THR A 122 19.39 -12.10 -7.22
C THR A 122 18.86 -10.85 -7.91
N ALA A 123 18.67 -10.86 -9.23
CA ALA A 123 18.05 -9.75 -9.93
C ALA A 123 16.57 -9.53 -9.50
N VAL A 124 15.80 -10.61 -9.25
CA VAL A 124 14.44 -10.53 -8.72
C VAL A 124 14.44 -9.89 -7.32
N GLU A 125 15.38 -10.24 -6.47
CA GLU A 125 15.55 -9.62 -5.14
C GLU A 125 15.75 -8.10 -5.25
N TRP A 126 16.68 -7.65 -6.10
CA TRP A 126 16.90 -6.22 -6.32
C TRP A 126 15.66 -5.50 -6.87
N LEU A 127 14.93 -6.12 -7.79
CA LEU A 127 13.66 -5.57 -8.30
C LEU A 127 12.59 -5.50 -7.21
N PHE A 128 12.56 -6.49 -6.33
CA PHE A 128 11.66 -6.50 -5.16
C PHE A 128 11.95 -5.30 -4.24
N LEU A 129 13.20 -5.08 -3.87
CA LEU A 129 13.63 -3.96 -3.02
C LEU A 129 13.36 -2.60 -3.68
N LEU A 130 13.69 -2.45 -4.97
CA LEU A 130 13.45 -1.23 -5.73
C LEU A 130 11.95 -0.91 -5.78
N SER A 131 11.10 -1.89 -6.06
CA SER A 131 9.64 -1.72 -6.10
C SER A 131 9.07 -1.35 -4.72
N GLY A 132 9.67 -1.87 -3.63
CA GLY A 132 9.36 -1.46 -2.26
C GLY A 132 9.66 0.03 -2.05
N GLY A 133 10.82 0.50 -2.45
CA GLY A 133 11.21 1.92 -2.37
C GLY A 133 10.29 2.84 -3.19
N LEU A 134 9.91 2.43 -4.41
CA LEU A 134 8.95 3.17 -5.23
C LEU A 134 7.56 3.24 -4.58
N THR A 135 7.17 2.20 -3.83
CA THR A 135 5.92 2.20 -3.05
C THR A 135 5.91 3.32 -2.02
N VAL A 136 6.98 3.46 -1.26
CA VAL A 136 7.14 4.57 -0.29
C VAL A 136 7.09 5.92 -1.00
N ALA A 137 7.77 6.06 -2.12
CA ALA A 137 7.87 7.32 -2.86
C ALA A 137 6.50 7.83 -3.33
N TYR A 138 5.67 6.99 -3.97
CA TYR A 138 4.36 7.47 -4.44
C TYR A 138 3.36 7.68 -3.29
N LEU A 139 3.42 6.90 -2.22
CA LEU A 139 2.58 7.12 -1.03
C LEU A 139 2.92 8.43 -0.35
N THR A 140 4.21 8.73 -0.19
CA THR A 140 4.68 10.01 0.33
C THR A 140 4.22 11.18 -0.55
N LYS A 141 4.28 11.04 -1.88
CA LYS A 141 3.78 12.06 -2.80
C LYS A 141 2.28 12.35 -2.59
N ILE A 142 1.45 11.32 -2.45
CA ILE A 142 0.01 11.48 -2.18
C ILE A 142 -0.20 12.15 -0.81
N TYR A 143 0.52 11.69 0.20
CA TYR A 143 0.45 12.20 1.56
C TYR A 143 0.77 13.70 1.63
N VAL A 144 1.90 14.10 1.08
CA VAL A 144 2.32 15.49 1.05
C VAL A 144 1.32 16.37 0.28
N ALA A 145 0.85 15.89 -0.87
CA ALA A 145 -0.10 16.64 -1.67
C ALA A 145 -1.44 16.86 -0.93
N VAL A 146 -1.98 15.83 -0.30
CA VAL A 146 -3.32 15.90 0.31
C VAL A 146 -3.30 16.60 1.68
N PHE A 147 -2.26 16.39 2.48
CA PHE A 147 -2.25 16.85 3.88
C PHE A 147 -1.36 18.07 4.15
N TRP A 148 -0.28 18.26 3.39
CA TRP A 148 0.72 19.30 3.67
C TRP A 148 0.66 20.49 2.72
N GLN A 149 0.38 20.27 1.45
CA GLN A 149 0.32 21.36 0.47
C GLN A 149 -0.86 22.30 0.75
N LYS A 150 -0.72 23.55 0.33
CA LYS A 150 -1.81 24.53 0.39
C LYS A 150 -2.88 24.17 -0.65
N ALA A 151 -4.16 24.36 -0.28
CA ALA A 151 -5.26 24.23 -1.21
C ALA A 151 -5.10 25.22 -2.38
N PRO A 152 -5.47 24.88 -3.61
CA PRO A 152 -5.58 25.85 -4.69
C PRO A 152 -6.59 26.94 -4.32
N LEU A 153 -6.35 28.16 -4.80
CA LEU A 153 -7.18 29.34 -4.49
C LEU A 153 -8.67 29.15 -4.81
N ASP A 154 -8.98 28.27 -5.76
CA ASP A 154 -10.36 27.99 -6.22
C ASP A 154 -11.05 26.84 -5.46
N ALA A 155 -10.41 26.26 -4.45
CA ALA A 155 -11.01 25.23 -3.64
C ALA A 155 -11.99 25.85 -2.64
N HIS A 156 -13.20 26.16 -3.11
CA HIS A 156 -14.32 26.46 -2.23
C HIS A 156 -14.44 25.36 -1.19
N THR A 157 -14.50 25.77 0.07
CA THR A 157 -14.63 25.00 1.29
C THR A 157 -15.52 23.79 1.10
N ALA A 158 -14.92 22.63 0.82
CA ALA A 158 -15.64 21.38 0.83
C ALA A 158 -16.17 21.17 2.24
N SER A 159 -17.48 21.36 2.39
CA SER A 159 -18.24 21.15 3.61
C SER A 159 -17.82 19.81 4.23
N ARG A 160 -17.68 19.80 5.55
CA ARG A 160 -17.30 18.65 6.38
C ARG A 160 -18.39 17.56 6.34
N ARG A 161 -18.59 16.90 5.20
CA ARG A 161 -19.52 15.78 5.08
C ARG A 161 -18.76 14.48 5.32
N TRP A 162 -18.94 13.92 6.50
CA TRP A 162 -18.47 12.60 6.88
C TRP A 162 -19.53 11.59 6.42
N GLY A 163 -19.27 10.84 5.36
CA GLY A 163 -20.19 9.83 4.85
C GLY A 163 -19.84 8.42 5.37
N THR A 164 -20.77 7.51 5.14
CA THR A 164 -20.64 6.05 5.37
C THR A 164 -19.30 5.45 4.99
N PRO A 165 -18.59 5.88 3.91
CA PRO A 165 -17.28 5.33 3.57
C PRO A 165 -16.22 5.49 4.64
N LEU A 166 -16.30 6.54 5.47
CA LEU A 166 -15.29 6.77 6.52
C LEU A 166 -15.47 5.84 7.72
N SER A 167 -16.71 5.55 8.10
CA SER A 167 -17.00 4.61 9.19
C SER A 167 -16.57 3.19 8.80
N VAL A 168 -16.78 2.79 7.55
CA VAL A 168 -16.33 1.49 7.03
C VAL A 168 -14.80 1.43 6.98
N ALA A 169 -14.13 2.49 6.52
CA ALA A 169 -12.68 2.56 6.52
C ALA A 169 -12.11 2.49 7.95
N ALA A 170 -12.76 3.12 8.93
CA ALA A 170 -12.36 3.06 10.34
C ALA A 170 -12.49 1.64 10.92
N LEU A 171 -13.58 0.93 10.59
CA LEU A 171 -13.78 -0.46 11.01
C LEU A 171 -12.76 -1.41 10.40
N MET A 172 -12.39 -1.21 9.13
CA MET A 172 -11.39 -2.04 8.46
C MET A 172 -9.97 -1.82 8.99
N LEU A 173 -9.67 -0.61 9.46
CA LEU A 173 -8.38 -0.33 10.10
C LEU A 173 -8.25 -0.93 11.49
N ALA A 174 -9.36 -1.08 12.20
CA ALA A 174 -9.37 -1.78 13.48
C ALA A 174 -9.08 -3.28 13.33
N ALA A 175 -9.18 -3.82 12.11
CA ALA A 175 -8.92 -5.22 11.78
C ALA A 175 -7.50 -5.49 11.23
N ILE A 176 -6.69 -4.45 10.98
CA ILE A 176 -5.28 -4.53 10.51
C ILE A 176 -4.31 -4.42 11.67
#